data_5ca92fd856f5f46e70487fd7342cefa5
#
_entry.id   5ca92fd856f5f46e70487fd7342cefa5
#
_cell.length_a   1.000
_cell.length_b   1.000
_cell.length_c   1.000
_cell.angle_alpha   90.00
_cell.angle_beta   90.00
_cell.angle_gamma   90.00
#
_symmetry.space_group_name_H-M   'P 1'
#
loop_
_entity.id
_entity.type
_entity.pdbx_description
1 polymer ?
#
loop_
_entity_poly.entity_id
_entity_poly.type
_entity_poly.pdbx_seq_one_letter_code
_entity_poly.pdbx_strand_id
1 'polypeptide(L)'
;MMRVTYLGHSGFLVELEDTYFLFDYYKGSLPKMDTEKKLLVFVSHAHYDHYRKEIFTLRDSFSRIRFVLSSDIFVREAEDVVSMKPNEETVVFGCRIRTRRSTDEGVAFLVHYRGRTLYHAGDLNWWHWEGETKEENTRMRRAYQSEINKLQKEKIDAAFVPVDPRLGEQYCWGLDCFMKRTDTKRVFPMHFWEKYSIFDRLSLERCAQEYEDRIVRIEREGQTFL
;
A
#
# COMPACT_ATOMS: atom_id res chain seq x y z
N MET A 1 8.90 8.94 -16.01
CA MET A 1 9.53 7.74 -15.37
C MET A 1 8.90 7.57 -13.99
N MET A 2 8.75 6.35 -13.49
CA MET A 2 8.24 6.08 -12.12
C MET A 2 9.40 5.51 -11.30
N ARG A 3 9.67 6.12 -10.13
CA ARG A 3 10.67 5.64 -9.18
C ARG A 3 9.96 5.25 -7.89
N VAL A 4 10.25 4.06 -7.36
CA VAL A 4 9.69 3.55 -6.10
C VAL A 4 10.82 3.34 -5.12
N THR A 5 10.70 3.88 -3.91
CA THR A 5 11.67 3.65 -2.80
C THR A 5 10.94 2.97 -1.65
N TYR A 6 11.46 1.84 -1.20
CA TYR A 6 10.97 1.14 -0.01
C TYR A 6 11.54 1.80 1.25
N LEU A 7 10.68 2.18 2.18
CA LEU A 7 11.05 2.89 3.41
C LEU A 7 11.01 2.00 4.67
N GLY A 8 10.50 0.78 4.52
CA GLY A 8 10.32 -0.16 5.61
C GLY A 8 8.85 -0.52 5.86
N HIS A 9 8.61 -1.77 6.23
CA HIS A 9 7.29 -2.37 6.50
C HIS A 9 6.30 -2.16 5.35
N SER A 10 5.33 -1.24 5.50
CA SER A 10 4.36 -0.85 4.46
C SER A 10 4.66 0.55 3.89
N GLY A 11 5.78 1.16 4.28
CA GLY A 11 6.19 2.50 3.85
C GLY A 11 6.83 2.52 2.47
N PHE A 12 6.26 3.32 1.55
CA PHE A 12 6.81 3.52 0.21
C PHE A 12 6.74 4.98 -0.22
N LEU A 13 7.77 5.43 -0.92
CA LEU A 13 7.77 6.69 -1.65
C LEU A 13 7.75 6.40 -3.15
N VAL A 14 6.73 6.89 -3.84
CA VAL A 14 6.64 6.83 -5.31
C VAL A 14 6.84 8.22 -5.86
N GLU A 15 7.82 8.39 -6.75
CA GLU A 15 8.06 9.63 -7.49
C GLU A 15 7.56 9.47 -8.93
N LEU A 16 6.62 10.34 -9.31
CA LEU A 16 6.12 10.49 -10.68
C LEU A 16 6.28 11.95 -11.10
N GLU A 17 7.12 12.20 -12.12
CA GLU A 17 7.30 13.55 -12.72
C GLU A 17 7.41 14.68 -11.67
N ASP A 18 6.30 15.39 -11.43
CA ASP A 18 6.20 16.56 -10.56
C ASP A 18 5.52 16.27 -9.19
N THR A 19 5.36 15.00 -8.83
CA THR A 19 4.59 14.62 -7.63
C THR A 19 5.22 13.42 -6.92
N TYR A 20 5.27 13.51 -5.61
CA TYR A 20 5.59 12.41 -4.71
C TYR A 20 4.31 11.86 -4.08
N PHE A 21 4.24 10.53 -3.96
CA PHE A 21 3.21 9.79 -3.25
C PHE A 21 3.90 9.00 -2.13
N LEU A 22 3.69 9.42 -0.89
CA LEU A 22 4.28 8.83 0.30
C LEU A 22 3.21 8.01 1.04
N PHE A 23 3.37 6.70 1.07
CA PHE A 23 2.42 5.78 1.70
C PHE A 23 2.95 5.24 3.02
N ASP A 24 2.10 5.23 4.05
CA ASP A 24 2.29 4.59 5.36
C ASP A 24 3.71 4.77 5.94
N TYR A 25 4.17 6.02 5.94
CA TYR A 25 5.51 6.37 6.40
C TYR A 25 5.55 6.50 7.92
N TYR A 26 5.95 5.45 8.62
CA TYR A 26 6.14 5.48 10.06
C TYR A 26 7.61 5.33 10.49
N LYS A 27 8.47 4.78 9.61
CA LYS A 27 9.90 4.57 9.87
C LYS A 27 10.75 4.76 8.61
N GLY A 28 12.04 4.56 8.76
CA GLY A 28 13.02 4.71 7.69
C GLY A 28 13.41 6.16 7.42
N SER A 29 14.31 6.36 6.48
CA SER A 29 14.80 7.68 6.08
C SER A 29 14.27 8.02 4.68
N LEU A 30 13.69 9.20 4.54
CA LEU A 30 13.33 9.72 3.23
C LEU A 30 14.60 10.05 2.43
N PRO A 31 14.66 9.71 1.15
CA PRO A 31 15.74 10.19 0.28
C PRO A 31 15.70 11.72 0.14
N LYS A 32 16.74 12.30 -0.42
CA LYS A 32 16.69 13.72 -0.79
C LYS A 32 15.56 13.95 -1.79
N MET A 33 14.62 14.81 -1.45
CA MET A 33 13.45 15.13 -2.23
C MET A 33 13.53 16.57 -2.77
N ASP A 34 12.97 16.77 -3.96
CA ASP A 34 12.77 18.11 -4.53
C ASP A 34 11.51 18.73 -3.91
N THR A 35 11.67 19.71 -3.07
CA THR A 35 10.57 20.37 -2.33
C THR A 35 9.67 21.24 -3.19
N GLU A 36 10.08 21.53 -4.44
CA GLU A 36 9.23 22.23 -5.42
C GLU A 36 8.14 21.33 -6.03
N LYS A 37 8.28 20.00 -5.89
CA LYS A 37 7.27 19.04 -6.31
C LYS A 37 6.10 19.01 -5.33
N LYS A 38 4.97 18.50 -5.80
CA LYS A 38 3.82 18.19 -4.94
C LYS A 38 4.13 16.97 -4.07
N LEU A 39 3.63 16.96 -2.86
CA LEU A 39 3.69 15.81 -1.97
C LEU A 39 2.28 15.40 -1.52
N LEU A 40 1.89 14.16 -1.80
CA LEU A 40 0.69 13.54 -1.27
C LEU A 40 1.11 12.46 -0.26
N VAL A 41 0.70 12.64 0.99
CA VAL A 41 0.99 11.71 2.08
C VAL A 41 -0.26 10.90 2.37
N PHE A 42 -0.18 9.57 2.23
CA PHE A 42 -1.27 8.64 2.46
C PHE A 42 -1.03 7.84 3.73
N VAL A 43 -2.06 7.71 4.55
CA VAL A 43 -2.03 6.82 5.71
C VAL A 43 -3.28 5.96 5.71
N SER A 44 -3.07 4.64 5.65
CA SER A 44 -4.14 3.66 5.47
C SER A 44 -4.98 3.44 6.72
N HIS A 45 -4.40 3.55 7.91
CA HIS A 45 -5.08 3.42 9.21
C HIS A 45 -4.19 3.90 10.38
N ALA A 46 -4.75 3.87 11.59
CA ALA A 46 -4.13 4.49 12.77
C ALA A 46 -3.09 3.63 13.50
N HIS A 47 -2.83 2.38 13.10
CA HIS A 47 -1.85 1.53 13.77
C HIS A 47 -0.43 2.12 13.72
N TYR A 48 0.36 1.87 14.78
CA TYR A 48 1.69 2.46 14.99
C TYR A 48 2.72 2.11 13.90
N ASP A 49 2.53 1.01 13.19
CA ASP A 49 3.39 0.52 12.11
C ASP A 49 2.98 1.04 10.71
N HIS A 50 1.96 1.90 10.65
CA HIS A 50 1.50 2.60 9.45
C HIS A 50 1.47 4.12 9.62
N TYR A 51 1.28 4.60 10.86
CA TYR A 51 1.08 6.00 11.16
C TYR A 51 1.99 6.51 12.29
N ARG A 52 2.54 7.71 12.08
CA ARG A 52 3.16 8.54 13.12
C ARG A 52 2.84 10.02 12.90
N LYS A 53 2.70 10.78 13.98
CA LYS A 53 2.35 12.20 13.91
C LYS A 53 3.42 13.05 13.24
N GLU A 54 4.66 12.61 13.26
CA GLU A 54 5.81 13.32 12.68
C GLU A 54 5.69 13.52 11.16
N ILE A 55 4.81 12.80 10.45
CA ILE A 55 4.53 13.06 9.02
C ILE A 55 4.11 14.52 8.79
N PHE A 56 3.47 15.16 9.76
CA PHE A 56 3.02 16.55 9.63
C PHE A 56 4.15 17.57 9.64
N THR A 57 5.35 17.22 10.10
CA THR A 57 6.53 18.11 10.00
C THR A 57 6.99 18.31 8.55
N LEU A 58 6.54 17.46 7.62
CA LEU A 58 6.81 17.64 6.20
C LEU A 58 6.22 18.93 5.63
N ARG A 59 5.25 19.56 6.33
CA ARG A 59 4.72 20.90 6.00
C ARG A 59 5.82 21.96 5.99
N ASP A 60 6.81 21.81 6.84
CA ASP A 60 7.91 22.80 6.98
C ASP A 60 8.81 22.81 5.72
N SER A 61 8.81 21.74 4.96
CA SER A 61 9.64 21.57 3.76
C SER A 61 8.88 21.68 2.44
N PHE A 62 7.59 21.31 2.42
CA PHE A 62 6.79 21.27 1.20
C PHE A 62 5.65 22.27 1.24
N SER A 63 5.70 23.30 0.40
CA SER A 63 4.61 24.29 0.26
C SER A 63 3.37 23.69 -0.43
N ARG A 64 3.54 22.65 -1.25
CA ARG A 64 2.47 21.93 -1.97
C ARG A 64 2.30 20.53 -1.41
N ILE A 65 1.77 20.41 -0.20
CA ILE A 65 1.52 19.14 0.49
C ILE A 65 0.03 18.93 0.74
N ARG A 66 -0.41 17.68 0.68
CA ARG A 66 -1.73 17.23 1.16
C ARG A 66 -1.58 15.88 1.86
N PHE A 67 -2.36 15.71 2.93
CA PHE A 67 -2.45 14.47 3.69
C PHE A 67 -3.80 13.82 3.38
N VAL A 68 -3.78 12.60 2.87
CA VAL A 68 -4.95 11.79 2.58
C VAL A 68 -4.97 10.65 3.59
N LEU A 69 -5.80 10.80 4.60
CA LEU A 69 -5.81 9.94 5.77
C LEU A 69 -7.08 9.10 5.82
N SER A 70 -6.98 7.87 6.26
CA SER A 70 -8.15 7.09 6.62
C SER A 70 -8.93 7.74 7.76
N SER A 71 -10.25 7.61 7.75
CA SER A 71 -11.15 8.28 8.69
C SER A 71 -11.08 7.80 10.13
N ASP A 72 -10.35 6.71 10.40
CA ASP A 72 -10.01 6.25 11.76
C ASP A 72 -8.86 7.03 12.40
N ILE A 73 -8.14 7.84 11.60
CA ILE A 73 -7.06 8.70 12.09
C ILE A 73 -7.64 10.04 12.53
N PHE A 74 -7.71 10.24 13.84
CA PHE A 74 -8.24 11.46 14.42
C PHE A 74 -7.18 12.56 14.42
N VAL A 75 -7.33 13.54 13.55
CA VAL A 75 -6.52 14.75 13.50
C VAL A 75 -7.40 15.99 13.54
N ARG A 76 -6.83 17.11 14.00
CA ARG A 76 -7.54 18.37 13.91
C ARG A 76 -7.76 18.74 12.44
N GLU A 77 -8.97 19.21 12.11
CA GLU A 77 -9.28 19.70 10.78
C GLU A 77 -8.26 20.75 10.32
N ALA A 78 -7.78 20.59 9.09
CA ALA A 78 -6.86 21.51 8.45
C ALA A 78 -7.10 21.45 6.93
N GLU A 79 -6.85 22.56 6.23
CA GLU A 79 -7.10 22.67 4.77
C GLU A 79 -6.26 21.70 3.93
N ASP A 80 -5.14 21.24 4.46
CA ASP A 80 -4.24 20.32 3.79
C ASP A 80 -4.52 18.84 4.13
N VAL A 81 -5.54 18.55 4.95
CA VAL A 81 -5.95 17.20 5.35
C VAL A 81 -7.25 16.80 4.68
N VAL A 82 -7.26 15.65 4.05
CA VAL A 82 -8.43 14.99 3.46
C VAL A 82 -8.64 13.67 4.20
N SER A 83 -9.72 13.56 4.96
CA SER A 83 -10.13 12.32 5.62
C SER A 83 -11.02 11.51 4.68
N MET A 84 -10.74 10.21 4.51
CA MET A 84 -11.48 9.33 3.62
C MET A 84 -11.99 8.08 4.33
N LYS A 85 -13.26 7.76 4.12
CA LYS A 85 -13.88 6.49 4.52
C LYS A 85 -13.71 5.43 3.44
N PRO A 86 -13.96 4.15 3.75
CA PRO A 86 -14.03 3.10 2.74
C PRO A 86 -15.05 3.39 1.63
N ASN A 87 -14.68 3.11 0.37
CA ASN A 87 -15.47 3.28 -0.84
C ASN A 87 -15.81 4.74 -1.19
N GLU A 88 -14.97 5.67 -0.80
CA GLU A 88 -15.06 7.07 -1.22
C GLU A 88 -14.11 7.36 -2.40
N GLU A 89 -14.41 8.47 -3.09
CA GLU A 89 -13.58 9.00 -4.17
C GLU A 89 -13.40 10.51 -3.97
N THR A 90 -12.17 10.99 -4.23
CA THR A 90 -11.84 12.41 -4.22
C THR A 90 -10.79 12.74 -5.29
N VAL A 91 -10.57 14.04 -5.54
CA VAL A 91 -9.51 14.53 -6.42
C VAL A 91 -8.64 15.52 -5.67
N VAL A 92 -7.34 15.21 -5.54
CA VAL A 92 -6.34 16.06 -4.86
C VAL A 92 -5.16 16.27 -5.80
N PHE A 93 -4.79 17.51 -6.08
CA PHE A 93 -3.71 17.88 -7.01
C PHE A 93 -3.83 17.25 -8.40
N GLY A 94 -5.06 16.97 -8.87
CA GLY A 94 -5.32 16.29 -10.12
C GLY A 94 -5.15 14.76 -10.07
N CYS A 95 -4.90 14.21 -8.89
CA CYS A 95 -4.91 12.78 -8.64
C CYS A 95 -6.33 12.34 -8.27
N ARG A 96 -6.91 11.38 -8.98
CA ARG A 96 -8.15 10.73 -8.57
C ARG A 96 -7.81 9.61 -7.60
N ILE A 97 -8.34 9.71 -6.39
CA ILE A 97 -8.07 8.81 -5.27
C ILE A 97 -9.37 8.10 -4.91
N ARG A 98 -9.32 6.78 -4.90
CA ARG A 98 -10.44 5.93 -4.44
C ARG A 98 -9.97 5.06 -3.30
N THR A 99 -10.85 4.81 -2.35
CA THR A 99 -10.59 3.92 -1.22
C THR A 99 -11.36 2.61 -1.36
N ARG A 100 -10.81 1.55 -0.75
CA ARG A 100 -11.46 0.27 -0.53
C ARG A 100 -11.47 -0.04 0.95
N ARG A 101 -12.43 -0.85 1.40
CA ARG A 101 -12.49 -1.29 2.79
C ARG A 101 -11.35 -2.25 3.08
N SER A 102 -10.59 -2.00 4.12
CA SER A 102 -9.64 -2.97 4.65
C SER A 102 -10.36 -4.17 5.27
N THR A 103 -9.68 -5.29 5.39
CA THR A 103 -10.10 -6.48 6.13
C THR A 103 -9.57 -6.49 7.55
N ASP A 104 -8.78 -5.50 7.89
CA ASP A 104 -8.39 -5.12 9.24
C ASP A 104 -8.97 -3.72 9.52
N GLU A 105 -8.16 -2.69 9.77
CA GLU A 105 -8.61 -1.32 9.96
C GLU A 105 -8.38 -0.45 8.72
N GLY A 106 -9.12 0.66 8.64
CA GLY A 106 -8.93 1.71 7.67
C GLY A 106 -9.26 1.37 6.23
N VAL A 107 -8.39 1.77 5.30
CA VAL A 107 -8.63 1.73 3.87
C VAL A 107 -7.41 1.28 3.06
N ALA A 108 -7.66 0.69 1.89
CA ALA A 108 -6.69 0.61 0.80
C ALA A 108 -6.91 1.78 -0.17
N PHE A 109 -5.83 2.26 -0.78
CA PHE A 109 -5.85 3.37 -1.75
C PHE A 109 -5.64 2.90 -3.18
N LEU A 110 -6.44 3.43 -4.10
CA LEU A 110 -6.24 3.34 -5.54
C LEU A 110 -6.10 4.75 -6.10
N VAL A 111 -4.93 5.08 -6.62
CA VAL A 111 -4.56 6.43 -7.03
C VAL A 111 -4.29 6.45 -8.53
N HIS A 112 -5.05 7.27 -9.27
CA HIS A 112 -4.85 7.50 -10.69
C HIS A 112 -4.24 8.88 -10.91
N TYR A 113 -3.09 8.92 -11.55
CA TYR A 113 -2.39 10.16 -11.88
C TYR A 113 -1.67 10.06 -13.22
N ARG A 114 -1.98 10.97 -14.17
CA ARG A 114 -1.32 11.08 -15.48
C ARG A 114 -1.18 9.73 -16.20
N GLY A 115 -2.26 8.97 -16.26
CA GLY A 115 -2.30 7.66 -16.94
C GLY A 115 -1.57 6.53 -16.20
N ARG A 116 -1.12 6.77 -14.97
CA ARG A 116 -0.58 5.75 -14.07
C ARG A 116 -1.55 5.43 -12.96
N THR A 117 -1.55 4.18 -12.54
CA THR A 117 -2.36 3.70 -11.43
C THR A 117 -1.47 3.07 -10.37
N LEU A 118 -1.58 3.59 -9.14
CA LEU A 118 -0.92 3.04 -7.96
C LEU A 118 -1.98 2.41 -7.05
N TYR A 119 -1.68 1.27 -6.46
CA TYR A 119 -2.51 0.63 -5.45
C TYR A 119 -1.69 0.37 -4.20
N HIS A 120 -2.17 0.85 -3.05
CA HIS A 120 -1.59 0.53 -1.74
C HIS A 120 -2.65 -0.14 -0.88
N ALA A 121 -2.42 -1.39 -0.52
CA ALA A 121 -3.40 -2.21 0.17
C ALA A 121 -3.66 -1.75 1.63
N GLY A 122 -2.71 -1.01 2.27
CA GLY A 122 -2.72 -0.94 3.73
C GLY A 122 -2.77 -2.37 4.28
N ASP A 123 -3.65 -2.62 5.22
CA ASP A 123 -3.87 -3.96 5.78
C ASP A 123 -5.08 -4.69 5.16
N LEU A 124 -5.46 -4.32 3.94
CA LEU A 124 -6.38 -5.13 3.15
C LEU A 124 -5.65 -6.39 2.66
N ASN A 125 -5.81 -7.49 3.40
CA ASN A 125 -5.19 -8.77 3.12
C ASN A 125 -6.13 -9.93 3.43
N TRP A 126 -5.80 -11.13 2.94
CA TRP A 126 -6.47 -12.37 3.34
C TRP A 126 -5.81 -12.90 4.63
N TRP A 127 -6.20 -12.32 5.77
CA TRP A 127 -5.70 -12.68 7.09
C TRP A 127 -6.25 -14.04 7.53
N HIS A 128 -5.60 -15.12 7.10
CA HIS A 128 -5.94 -16.49 7.49
C HIS A 128 -5.05 -16.91 8.66
N TRP A 129 -5.58 -16.92 9.87
CA TRP A 129 -4.85 -17.30 11.05
C TRP A 129 -5.15 -18.75 11.44
N GLU A 130 -4.11 -19.55 11.71
CA GLU A 130 -4.25 -20.97 12.11
C GLU A 130 -5.00 -21.12 13.45
N GLY A 131 -4.90 -20.13 14.34
CA GLY A 131 -5.60 -20.11 15.62
C GLY A 131 -7.07 -19.72 15.58
N GLU A 132 -7.58 -19.25 14.41
CA GLU A 132 -8.95 -18.82 14.23
C GLU A 132 -9.87 -19.96 13.80
N THR A 133 -11.17 -19.80 14.07
CA THR A 133 -12.17 -20.76 13.65
C THR A 133 -12.29 -20.84 12.11
N LYS A 134 -12.78 -21.96 11.62
CA LYS A 134 -13.06 -22.14 10.19
C LYS A 134 -14.07 -21.12 9.65
N GLU A 135 -15.03 -20.76 10.48
CA GLU A 135 -16.06 -19.75 10.17
C GLU A 135 -15.45 -18.37 10.00
N GLU A 136 -14.59 -17.95 10.91
CA GLU A 136 -13.89 -16.65 10.86
C GLU A 136 -12.94 -16.58 9.67
N ASN A 137 -12.12 -17.58 9.45
CA ASN A 137 -11.25 -17.65 8.27
C ASN A 137 -12.04 -17.68 6.96
N THR A 138 -13.24 -18.29 6.95
CA THR A 138 -14.13 -18.26 5.78
C THR A 138 -14.74 -16.87 5.56
N ARG A 139 -15.13 -16.17 6.63
CA ARG A 139 -15.61 -14.78 6.57
C ARG A 139 -14.52 -13.85 6.05
N MET A 140 -13.30 -13.97 6.59
CA MET A 140 -12.13 -13.21 6.18
C MET A 140 -11.83 -13.40 4.68
N ARG A 141 -11.79 -14.64 4.21
CA ARG A 141 -11.62 -14.96 2.80
C ARG A 141 -12.64 -14.24 1.93
N ARG A 142 -13.94 -14.34 2.29
CA ARG A 142 -15.02 -13.73 1.50
C ARG A 142 -14.92 -12.21 1.48
N ALA A 143 -14.60 -11.60 2.62
CA ALA A 143 -14.41 -10.16 2.73
C ALA A 143 -13.28 -9.69 1.82
N TYR A 144 -12.10 -10.31 1.92
CA TYR A 144 -10.95 -9.98 1.08
C TYR A 144 -11.26 -10.15 -0.41
N GLN A 145 -11.77 -11.30 -0.81
CA GLN A 145 -12.10 -11.57 -2.21
C GLN A 145 -13.14 -10.61 -2.77
N SER A 146 -14.11 -10.18 -1.97
CA SER A 146 -15.11 -9.19 -2.35
C SER A 146 -14.46 -7.84 -2.68
N GLU A 147 -13.50 -7.38 -1.88
CA GLU A 147 -12.81 -6.11 -2.14
C GLU A 147 -11.88 -6.20 -3.36
N ILE A 148 -11.13 -7.30 -3.51
CA ILE A 148 -10.25 -7.49 -4.68
C ILE A 148 -11.05 -7.61 -5.99
N ASN A 149 -12.21 -8.23 -5.96
CA ASN A 149 -13.08 -8.32 -7.15
C ASN A 149 -13.50 -6.93 -7.69
N LYS A 150 -13.56 -5.91 -6.85
CA LYS A 150 -13.85 -4.53 -7.28
C LYS A 150 -12.70 -3.91 -8.08
N LEU A 151 -11.51 -4.52 -8.07
CA LEU A 151 -10.30 -4.07 -8.76
C LEU A 151 -10.06 -4.78 -10.11
N GLN A 152 -10.87 -5.77 -10.50
CA GLN A 152 -10.65 -6.63 -11.67
C GLN A 152 -10.49 -5.87 -13.00
N LYS A 153 -11.09 -4.69 -13.13
CA LYS A 153 -11.02 -3.85 -14.34
C LYS A 153 -9.90 -2.83 -14.31
N GLU A 154 -9.17 -2.73 -13.20
CA GLU A 154 -8.12 -1.75 -13.02
C GLU A 154 -6.81 -2.27 -13.61
N LYS A 155 -6.18 -1.41 -14.42
CA LYS A 155 -4.80 -1.63 -14.87
C LYS A 155 -3.88 -0.94 -13.90
N ILE A 156 -3.14 -1.71 -13.11
CA ILE A 156 -2.32 -1.20 -12.01
C ILE A 156 -0.85 -1.23 -12.43
N ASP A 157 -0.19 -0.08 -12.42
CA ASP A 157 1.23 0.01 -12.79
C ASP A 157 2.13 -0.43 -11.64
N ALA A 158 1.80 -0.08 -10.40
CA ALA A 158 2.50 -0.54 -9.19
C ALA A 158 1.50 -0.81 -8.05
N ALA A 159 1.59 -1.98 -7.45
CA ALA A 159 0.80 -2.39 -6.30
C ALA A 159 1.70 -2.71 -5.11
N PHE A 160 1.28 -2.30 -3.91
CA PHE A 160 1.92 -2.59 -2.62
C PHE A 160 0.96 -3.48 -1.83
N VAL A 161 1.34 -4.75 -1.63
CA VAL A 161 0.42 -5.79 -1.14
C VAL A 161 1.06 -6.56 0.02
N PRO A 162 0.35 -6.80 1.14
CA PRO A 162 0.89 -7.53 2.27
C PRO A 162 1.27 -8.97 1.93
N VAL A 163 2.43 -9.38 2.44
CA VAL A 163 2.93 -10.75 2.46
C VAL A 163 3.50 -11.01 3.85
N ASP A 164 2.64 -11.43 4.78
CA ASP A 164 3.00 -11.51 6.19
C ASP A 164 3.45 -12.90 6.61
N PRO A 165 4.72 -13.10 6.98
CA PRO A 165 5.25 -14.40 7.38
C PRO A 165 4.61 -14.98 8.65
N ARG A 166 3.89 -14.17 9.46
CA ARG A 166 3.15 -14.62 10.63
C ARG A 166 1.98 -15.53 10.30
N LEU A 167 1.50 -15.47 9.05
CA LEU A 167 0.41 -16.32 8.54
C LEU A 167 0.86 -17.76 8.20
N GLY A 168 2.09 -18.15 8.53
CA GLY A 168 2.55 -19.52 8.29
C GLY A 168 2.55 -19.89 6.79
N GLU A 169 1.87 -20.99 6.45
CA GLU A 169 1.75 -21.45 5.06
C GLU A 169 0.81 -20.59 4.19
N GLN A 170 -0.03 -19.78 4.83
CA GLN A 170 -1.02 -18.93 4.16
C GLN A 170 -0.49 -17.53 3.80
N TYR A 171 0.77 -17.25 4.08
CA TYR A 171 1.42 -15.92 3.99
C TYR A 171 1.27 -15.23 2.63
N CYS A 172 1.15 -15.98 1.54
CA CYS A 172 1.05 -15.46 0.18
C CYS A 172 -0.36 -15.54 -0.43
N TRP A 173 -1.36 -16.08 0.28
CA TRP A 173 -2.71 -16.26 -0.28
C TRP A 173 -3.37 -14.95 -0.70
N GLY A 174 -3.15 -13.88 0.04
CA GLY A 174 -3.62 -12.54 -0.32
C GLY A 174 -2.99 -12.07 -1.63
N LEU A 175 -1.67 -12.13 -1.72
CA LEU A 175 -0.92 -11.77 -2.92
C LEU A 175 -1.38 -12.61 -4.15
N ASP A 176 -1.46 -13.91 -4.02
CA ASP A 176 -1.89 -14.81 -5.11
C ASP A 176 -3.29 -14.47 -5.61
N CYS A 177 -4.23 -14.30 -4.68
CA CYS A 177 -5.59 -13.89 -5.02
C CYS A 177 -5.64 -12.53 -5.72
N PHE A 178 -4.84 -11.56 -5.29
CA PHE A 178 -4.73 -10.24 -5.90
C PHE A 178 -4.17 -10.32 -7.32
N MET A 179 -3.02 -10.96 -7.50
CA MET A 179 -2.34 -11.06 -8.80
C MET A 179 -3.14 -11.80 -9.86
N LYS A 180 -3.90 -12.84 -9.47
CA LYS A 180 -4.77 -13.59 -10.39
C LYS A 180 -6.05 -12.85 -10.79
N ARG A 181 -6.43 -11.81 -10.05
CA ARG A 181 -7.70 -11.08 -10.28
C ARG A 181 -7.54 -9.68 -10.81
N THR A 182 -6.31 -9.16 -10.85
CA THR A 182 -6.01 -7.81 -11.30
C THR A 182 -5.03 -7.80 -12.45
N ASP A 183 -5.10 -6.77 -13.29
CA ASP A 183 -4.09 -6.49 -14.33
C ASP A 183 -2.97 -5.62 -13.73
N THR A 184 -2.10 -6.25 -12.91
CA THR A 184 -1.01 -5.57 -12.20
C THR A 184 0.32 -5.83 -12.89
N LYS A 185 1.05 -4.76 -13.25
CA LYS A 185 2.35 -4.85 -13.94
C LYS A 185 3.50 -5.18 -12.99
N ARG A 186 3.53 -4.54 -11.82
CA ARG A 186 4.57 -4.72 -10.80
C ARG A 186 3.93 -4.76 -9.42
N VAL A 187 4.26 -5.75 -8.62
CA VAL A 187 3.83 -5.85 -7.24
C VAL A 187 5.03 -5.79 -6.31
N PHE A 188 4.93 -4.97 -5.29
CA PHE A 188 5.90 -4.80 -4.21
C PHE A 188 5.31 -5.45 -2.96
N PRO A 189 5.77 -6.66 -2.58
CA PRO A 189 5.39 -7.25 -1.31
C PRO A 189 5.78 -6.32 -0.16
N MET A 190 4.89 -6.20 0.82
CA MET A 190 5.10 -5.39 2.03
C MET A 190 4.63 -6.14 3.27
N HIS A 191 4.75 -5.53 4.46
CA HIS A 191 4.29 -6.10 5.73
C HIS A 191 5.02 -7.41 6.12
N PHE A 192 6.26 -7.59 5.67
CA PHE A 192 7.03 -8.81 5.91
C PHE A 192 8.00 -8.72 7.11
N TRP A 193 7.90 -7.68 7.93
CA TRP A 193 8.64 -7.52 9.20
C TRP A 193 10.16 -7.65 9.05
N GLU A 194 10.75 -7.02 8.02
CA GLU A 194 12.17 -7.10 7.63
C GLU A 194 12.70 -8.54 7.41
N LYS A 195 11.80 -9.50 7.29
CA LYS A 195 12.17 -10.87 6.95
C LYS A 195 12.36 -11.02 5.44
N TYR A 196 13.44 -10.44 4.91
CA TYR A 196 13.74 -10.42 3.46
C TYR A 196 13.84 -11.81 2.83
N SER A 197 14.11 -12.86 3.62
CA SER A 197 14.04 -14.26 3.16
C SER A 197 12.66 -14.69 2.64
N ILE A 198 11.62 -13.89 2.87
CA ILE A 198 10.29 -14.12 2.31
C ILE A 198 10.30 -14.15 0.79
N PHE A 199 11.21 -13.38 0.15
CA PHE A 199 11.35 -13.38 -1.31
C PHE A 199 11.94 -14.68 -1.85
N ASP A 200 12.85 -15.34 -1.11
CA ASP A 200 13.35 -16.66 -1.47
C ASP A 200 12.22 -17.70 -1.36
N ARG A 201 11.40 -17.57 -0.32
CA ARG A 201 10.23 -18.42 -0.15
C ARG A 201 9.20 -18.21 -1.27
N LEU A 202 8.90 -16.95 -1.64
CA LEU A 202 7.98 -16.63 -2.73
C LEU A 202 8.44 -17.19 -4.09
N SER A 203 9.74 -17.17 -4.38
CA SER A 203 10.28 -17.70 -5.64
C SER A 203 10.13 -19.22 -5.77
N LEU A 204 9.94 -19.93 -4.65
CA LEU A 204 9.69 -21.37 -4.63
C LEU A 204 8.19 -21.72 -4.64
N GLU A 205 7.31 -20.74 -4.43
CA GLU A 205 5.87 -20.95 -4.39
C GLU A 205 5.32 -21.25 -5.77
N ARG A 206 4.69 -22.39 -5.94
CA ARG A 206 4.09 -22.80 -7.20
C ARG A 206 3.06 -21.80 -7.73
N CYS A 207 2.26 -21.19 -6.86
CA CYS A 207 1.27 -20.21 -7.24
C CYS A 207 1.91 -18.89 -7.75
N ALA A 208 3.07 -18.50 -7.23
CA ALA A 208 3.75 -17.29 -7.63
C ALA A 208 4.47 -17.39 -8.99
N GLN A 209 4.76 -18.57 -9.49
CA GLN A 209 5.46 -18.79 -10.77
C GLN A 209 4.74 -18.14 -11.96
N GLU A 210 3.41 -18.03 -11.94
CA GLU A 210 2.63 -17.42 -13.03
C GLU A 210 2.86 -15.91 -13.18
N TYR A 211 3.39 -15.25 -12.13
CA TYR A 211 3.60 -13.80 -12.08
C TYR A 211 4.92 -13.41 -11.38
N GLU A 212 5.88 -14.33 -11.32
CA GLU A 212 7.18 -14.12 -10.67
C GLU A 212 7.93 -12.91 -11.24
N ASP A 213 7.89 -12.74 -12.56
CA ASP A 213 8.50 -11.61 -13.27
C ASP A 213 7.91 -10.24 -12.89
N ARG A 214 6.73 -10.22 -12.27
CA ARG A 214 6.05 -9.02 -11.78
C ARG A 214 6.28 -8.74 -10.31
N ILE A 215 6.83 -9.70 -9.55
CA ILE A 215 7.18 -9.53 -8.12
C ILE A 215 8.50 -8.77 -8.02
N VAL A 216 8.48 -7.60 -7.40
CA VAL A 216 9.68 -6.82 -7.15
C VAL A 216 10.34 -7.30 -5.87
N ARG A 217 11.54 -7.86 -5.99
CA ARG A 217 12.33 -8.30 -4.85
C ARG A 217 12.90 -7.10 -4.10
N ILE A 218 12.61 -7.01 -2.82
CA ILE A 218 13.16 -6.02 -1.89
C ILE A 218 14.23 -6.70 -1.03
N GLU A 219 15.40 -6.08 -0.93
CA GLU A 219 16.55 -6.65 -0.22
C GLU A 219 16.97 -5.82 1.00
N ARG A 220 16.58 -4.55 1.04
CA ARG A 220 16.92 -3.65 2.14
C ARG A 220 16.01 -2.42 2.17
N GLU A 221 15.95 -1.78 3.32
CA GLU A 221 15.38 -0.45 3.49
C GLU A 221 16.16 0.59 2.63
N GLY A 222 15.48 1.59 2.13
CA GLY A 222 16.03 2.62 1.24
C GLY A 222 16.30 2.15 -0.19
N GLN A 223 15.98 0.90 -0.55
CA GLN A 223 16.16 0.41 -1.92
C GLN A 223 15.21 1.12 -2.88
N THR A 224 15.76 1.53 -4.03
CA THR A 224 15.02 2.26 -5.06
C THR A 224 14.95 1.46 -6.36
N PHE A 225 13.78 1.50 -7.00
CA PHE A 225 13.43 0.79 -8.23
C PHE A 225 12.98 1.80 -9.30
N LEU A 226 13.38 1.58 -10.56
CA LEU A 226 13.03 2.39 -11.73
C LEU A 226 11.98 1.70 -12.60
#